data_533508ad3cee9296185a788bad4ff680
#
_entry.id   533508ad3cee9296185a788bad4ff680
#
_cell.length_a   1.000
_cell.length_b   1.000
_cell.length_c   1.000
_cell.angle_alpha   90.00
_cell.angle_beta   90.00
_cell.angle_gamma   90.00
#
_symmetry.space_group_name_H-M   'P 1'
#
loop_
_entity.id
_entity.type
_entity.pdbx_description
1 polymer ?
#
loop_
_entity_poly.entity_id
_entity_poly.type
_entity_poly.pdbx_seq_one_letter_code
_entity_poly.pdbx_strand_id
1 'polypeptide(L)'
;MLIFLTILPLLTFSFTLDFSEGPYGSEYFDIAGPIILDDLNAVPQGDINQDNILNIQDLIIMIQFVIGNMDSIEEDADVNFDGIVDILDIVISINLILEGYDPAWDFETEWNGQDSYIFVNYTAASGALLASNTKDLLLENSPMNVHYLFISDRTTYQTDIPNLKDDFEQILSTMSEDLQSHWKKHLHFIPEKTSFLNNWLEEALQGEDAIAIDRFQRIRETGYFGNPASFTGTFIHYLAHEALYFNYEFDNIYEPNSDYDEISIFEREFYTGGWAASISKSVILPTNEQLSDYSGLSVELLRGCPNASMNYSDAGCDDYDRKAYLFICDADETNCFEIARWVTPFDRQPHHLTDISPFISALRPGGEKVFKFQEDGWPNSLLTLRLRLYRDENNTSSTPYEMIPIWNGTVQFNPDYANNRPPTSFFHHF
;
A
#
# COMPACT_ATOMS: atom_id res chain seq x y z
N MET A 1 37.15 -14.43 34.64
CA MET A 1 35.77 -14.78 34.36
C MET A 1 35.39 -14.03 33.09
N LEU A 2 35.55 -14.69 31.93
CA LEU A 2 35.27 -14.09 30.62
C LEU A 2 33.79 -14.35 30.33
N ILE A 3 33.04 -13.26 30.20
CA ILE A 3 31.62 -13.30 29.78
C ILE A 3 31.64 -13.32 28.25
N PHE A 4 31.31 -14.47 27.67
CA PHE A 4 30.99 -14.57 26.25
C PHE A 4 29.61 -13.96 26.02
N LEU A 5 29.57 -12.78 25.45
CA LEU A 5 28.33 -12.20 24.91
C LEU A 5 28.07 -12.89 23.56
N THR A 6 27.19 -13.87 23.56
CA THR A 6 26.65 -14.42 22.31
C THR A 6 25.67 -13.41 21.73
N ILE A 7 26.12 -12.70 20.69
CA ILE A 7 25.22 -11.91 19.82
C ILE A 7 24.41 -12.94 19.03
N LEU A 8 23.15 -13.13 19.44
CA LEU A 8 22.17 -13.83 18.61
C LEU A 8 21.89 -12.92 17.41
N PRO A 9 22.09 -13.38 16.15
CA PRO A 9 21.62 -12.60 15.02
C PRO A 9 20.11 -12.51 15.15
N LEU A 10 19.57 -11.28 15.21
CA LEU A 10 18.16 -11.04 14.94
C LEU A 10 17.94 -11.47 13.48
N LEU A 11 17.32 -12.62 13.31
CA LEU A 11 16.70 -12.98 12.04
C LEU A 11 15.51 -12.05 11.88
N THR A 12 15.68 -10.97 11.13
CA THR A 12 14.56 -10.21 10.60
C THR A 12 13.90 -11.10 9.56
N PHE A 13 12.80 -11.75 9.92
CA PHE A 13 11.92 -12.38 8.95
C PHE A 13 11.30 -11.22 8.15
N SER A 14 11.78 -11.01 6.95
CA SER A 14 11.06 -10.22 5.96
C SER A 14 9.90 -11.10 5.50
N PHE A 15 8.69 -10.79 5.92
CA PHE A 15 7.49 -11.42 5.35
C PHE A 15 7.28 -10.79 3.98
N THR A 16 7.52 -11.56 2.93
CA THR A 16 7.08 -11.24 1.58
C THR A 16 5.61 -11.61 1.48
N LEU A 17 4.79 -10.70 0.96
CA LEU A 17 3.38 -11.00 0.68
C LEU A 17 3.30 -11.68 -0.68
N ASP A 18 2.61 -12.80 -0.73
CA ASP A 18 2.33 -13.49 -1.99
C ASP A 18 1.40 -12.67 -2.87
N PHE A 19 1.46 -12.87 -4.19
CA PHE A 19 0.50 -12.28 -5.11
C PHE A 19 -0.91 -12.78 -4.79
N SER A 20 -1.86 -11.86 -4.66
CA SER A 20 -3.24 -12.20 -4.26
C SER A 20 -4.00 -12.91 -5.38
N GLU A 21 -4.80 -13.91 -5.03
CA GLU A 21 -5.72 -14.58 -5.98
C GLU A 21 -6.99 -13.76 -6.29
N GLY A 22 -7.11 -12.54 -5.77
CA GLY A 22 -8.27 -11.65 -5.99
C GLY A 22 -9.35 -11.79 -4.92
N PRO A 23 -10.56 -11.25 -5.12
CA PRO A 23 -11.07 -10.67 -6.37
C PRO A 23 -10.35 -9.39 -6.80
N TYR A 24 -10.14 -9.23 -8.11
CA TYR A 24 -9.48 -8.07 -8.69
C TYR A 24 -10.48 -7.00 -9.12
N GLY A 25 -10.05 -5.74 -9.11
CA GLY A 25 -10.84 -4.61 -9.55
C GLY A 25 -10.00 -3.48 -10.13
N SER A 26 -10.63 -2.35 -10.43
CA SER A 26 -10.00 -1.15 -11.01
C SER A 26 -10.23 0.12 -10.19
N GLU A 27 -11.00 0.03 -9.11
CA GLU A 27 -11.27 1.15 -8.22
C GLU A 27 -10.19 1.27 -7.14
N TYR A 28 -10.09 2.44 -6.51
CA TYR A 28 -9.16 2.61 -5.38
C TYR A 28 -9.46 1.64 -4.25
N PHE A 29 -8.41 1.08 -3.68
CA PHE A 29 -8.38 0.02 -2.68
C PHE A 29 -8.77 -1.37 -3.17
N ASP A 30 -9.16 -1.54 -4.42
CA ASP A 30 -9.27 -2.86 -5.01
C ASP A 30 -7.88 -3.51 -5.14
N ILE A 31 -7.86 -4.82 -5.20
CA ILE A 31 -6.64 -5.58 -5.47
C ILE A 31 -6.38 -5.52 -6.98
N ALA A 32 -5.20 -5.07 -7.35
CA ALA A 32 -4.74 -5.05 -8.73
C ALA A 32 -4.59 -6.47 -9.27
N GLY A 33 -5.10 -6.72 -10.49
CA GLY A 33 -5.00 -8.02 -11.12
C GLY A 33 -3.63 -8.28 -11.78
N PRO A 34 -3.36 -9.52 -12.19
CA PRO A 34 -2.20 -9.83 -13.03
C PRO A 34 -2.28 -9.07 -14.35
N ILE A 35 -1.13 -8.67 -14.86
CA ILE A 35 -1.00 -7.98 -16.15
C ILE A 35 0.38 -8.23 -16.73
N ILE A 36 0.44 -8.40 -18.03
CA ILE A 36 1.68 -8.50 -18.80
C ILE A 36 1.69 -7.29 -19.74
N LEU A 37 2.80 -6.56 -19.75
CA LEU A 37 3.01 -5.35 -20.54
C LEU A 37 4.32 -5.46 -21.33
N ASP A 38 4.31 -5.06 -22.60
CA ASP A 38 5.56 -4.91 -23.33
C ASP A 38 6.43 -3.85 -22.65
N ASP A 39 7.70 -4.16 -22.39
CA ASP A 39 8.62 -3.24 -21.72
C ASP A 39 9.93 -3.11 -22.46
N LEU A 40 10.28 -1.89 -22.85
CA LEU A 40 11.53 -1.60 -23.53
C LEU A 40 12.78 -1.84 -22.65
N ASN A 41 12.60 -2.01 -21.35
CA ASN A 41 13.65 -2.33 -20.38
C ASN A 41 13.62 -3.78 -19.89
N ALA A 42 12.62 -4.55 -20.29
CA ALA A 42 12.59 -5.96 -19.89
C ALA A 42 13.85 -6.65 -20.38
N VAL A 43 14.56 -7.23 -19.43
CA VAL A 43 15.74 -8.04 -19.71
C VAL A 43 15.26 -9.42 -20.10
N PRO A 44 15.62 -9.94 -21.27
CA PRO A 44 15.29 -11.31 -21.61
C PRO A 44 15.84 -12.26 -20.57
N GLN A 45 14.99 -13.14 -20.03
CA GLN A 45 15.49 -14.20 -19.18
C GLN A 45 16.55 -15.02 -19.91
N GLY A 46 17.67 -15.25 -19.24
CA GLY A 46 18.83 -15.87 -19.88
C GLY A 46 19.79 -14.87 -20.57
N ASP A 47 19.58 -13.57 -20.44
CA ASP A 47 20.57 -12.53 -20.79
C ASP A 47 21.65 -12.45 -19.70
N ILE A 48 22.63 -13.34 -19.79
CA ILE A 48 23.67 -13.52 -18.78
C ILE A 48 24.73 -12.43 -18.86
N ASN A 49 24.94 -11.87 -20.03
CA ASN A 49 25.93 -10.81 -20.26
C ASN A 49 25.37 -9.41 -19.97
N GLN A 50 24.06 -9.30 -19.65
CA GLN A 50 23.34 -8.09 -19.30
C GLN A 50 23.42 -7.00 -20.38
N ASP A 51 23.43 -7.41 -21.67
CA ASP A 51 23.40 -6.48 -22.79
C ASP A 51 21.96 -6.17 -23.29
N ASN A 52 20.93 -6.68 -22.59
CA ASN A 52 19.49 -6.62 -22.89
C ASN A 52 19.10 -7.36 -24.18
N ILE A 53 19.92 -8.31 -24.64
CA ILE A 53 19.63 -9.08 -25.84
C ILE A 53 19.94 -10.55 -25.58
N LEU A 54 18.91 -11.35 -25.42
CA LEU A 54 19.10 -12.81 -25.36
C LEU A 54 19.60 -13.31 -26.75
N ASN A 55 20.83 -13.76 -26.78
CA ASN A 55 21.46 -14.20 -28.01
C ASN A 55 22.49 -15.32 -27.80
N ILE A 56 23.23 -15.67 -28.85
CA ILE A 56 24.21 -16.75 -28.79
C ILE A 56 25.37 -16.51 -27.79
N GLN A 57 25.61 -15.24 -27.39
CA GLN A 57 26.68 -14.94 -26.43
C GLN A 57 26.31 -15.42 -25.04
N ASP A 58 25.04 -15.27 -24.66
CA ASP A 58 24.49 -15.77 -23.40
C ASP A 58 24.54 -17.30 -23.34
N LEU A 59 24.12 -17.93 -24.42
CA LEU A 59 24.21 -19.39 -24.54
C LEU A 59 25.65 -19.91 -24.35
N ILE A 60 26.64 -19.18 -24.88
CA ILE A 60 28.05 -19.54 -24.70
C ILE A 60 28.43 -19.46 -23.22
N ILE A 61 27.97 -18.46 -22.47
CA ILE A 61 28.23 -18.32 -21.02
C ILE A 61 27.56 -19.47 -20.26
N MET A 62 26.28 -19.74 -20.53
CA MET A 62 25.56 -20.87 -19.91
C MET A 62 26.25 -22.22 -20.18
N ILE A 63 26.65 -22.46 -21.43
CA ILE A 63 27.38 -23.68 -21.80
C ILE A 63 28.70 -23.78 -21.02
N GLN A 64 29.48 -22.68 -20.90
CA GLN A 64 30.74 -22.69 -20.13
C GLN A 64 30.51 -23.05 -18.67
N PHE A 65 29.43 -22.59 -18.07
CA PHE A 65 29.05 -22.96 -16.71
C PHE A 65 28.67 -24.44 -16.60
N VAL A 66 27.75 -24.90 -17.44
CA VAL A 66 27.25 -26.30 -17.40
C VAL A 66 28.34 -27.33 -17.64
N ILE A 67 29.36 -27.02 -18.47
CA ILE A 67 30.50 -27.91 -18.69
C ILE A 67 31.61 -27.77 -17.62
N GLY A 68 31.42 -26.91 -16.61
CA GLY A 68 32.32 -26.75 -15.47
C GLY A 68 33.55 -25.89 -15.75
N ASN A 69 33.51 -25.03 -16.73
CA ASN A 69 34.57 -24.05 -17.02
C ASN A 69 34.40 -22.70 -16.26
N MET A 70 33.30 -22.54 -15.55
CA MET A 70 33.00 -21.39 -14.69
C MET A 70 32.55 -21.90 -13.32
N ASP A 71 32.96 -21.20 -12.25
CA ASP A 71 32.65 -21.55 -10.87
C ASP A 71 31.29 -20.98 -10.38
N SER A 72 30.76 -19.94 -11.03
CA SER A 72 29.49 -19.30 -10.75
C SER A 72 28.86 -18.71 -12.00
N ILE A 73 27.56 -18.56 -11.96
CA ILE A 73 26.76 -17.91 -13.01
C ILE A 73 25.66 -17.09 -12.33
N GLU A 74 25.13 -16.08 -13.00
CA GLU A 74 24.02 -15.26 -12.52
C GLU A 74 22.72 -16.08 -12.38
N GLU A 75 21.84 -15.69 -11.46
CA GLU A 75 20.55 -16.37 -11.21
C GLU A 75 19.65 -16.39 -12.45
N ASP A 76 19.73 -15.39 -13.31
CA ASP A 76 18.98 -15.28 -14.56
C ASP A 76 19.29 -16.41 -15.57
N ALA A 77 20.32 -17.23 -15.31
CA ALA A 77 20.64 -18.41 -16.09
C ALA A 77 19.71 -19.61 -15.84
N ASP A 78 18.99 -19.61 -14.71
CA ASP A 78 17.94 -20.59 -14.41
C ASP A 78 16.63 -20.17 -15.09
N VAL A 79 16.52 -20.47 -16.38
CA VAL A 79 15.43 -20.00 -17.24
C VAL A 79 14.12 -20.76 -16.98
N ASN A 80 14.20 -21.93 -16.36
CA ASN A 80 13.02 -22.75 -16.05
C ASN A 80 12.58 -22.68 -14.58
N PHE A 81 13.30 -21.92 -13.74
CA PHE A 81 13.05 -21.72 -12.29
C PHE A 81 13.03 -22.99 -11.45
N ASP A 82 13.77 -24.01 -11.82
CA ASP A 82 13.87 -25.24 -11.04
C ASP A 82 14.98 -25.20 -9.97
N GLY A 83 15.75 -24.11 -9.92
CA GLY A 83 16.85 -23.89 -9.00
C GLY A 83 18.17 -24.50 -9.45
N ILE A 84 18.29 -25.02 -10.67
CA ILE A 84 19.47 -25.68 -11.21
C ILE A 84 19.75 -25.19 -12.62
N VAL A 85 20.86 -24.52 -12.84
CA VAL A 85 21.28 -24.15 -14.20
C VAL A 85 21.91 -25.36 -14.89
N ASP A 86 21.20 -25.93 -15.88
CA ASP A 86 21.62 -27.10 -16.64
C ASP A 86 21.31 -27.01 -18.15
N ILE A 87 21.31 -28.16 -18.83
CA ILE A 87 21.09 -28.21 -20.28
C ILE A 87 19.64 -27.83 -20.67
N LEU A 88 18.67 -27.95 -19.75
CA LEU A 88 17.28 -27.58 -20.04
C LEU A 88 17.15 -26.09 -20.19
N ASP A 89 17.86 -25.29 -19.40
CA ASP A 89 17.89 -23.83 -19.52
C ASP A 89 18.47 -23.38 -20.86
N ILE A 90 19.55 -24.03 -21.27
CA ILE A 90 20.15 -23.79 -22.59
C ILE A 90 19.15 -24.09 -23.70
N VAL A 91 18.40 -25.21 -23.61
CA VAL A 91 17.40 -25.57 -24.63
C VAL A 91 16.24 -24.57 -24.65
N ILE A 92 15.79 -24.13 -23.48
CA ILE A 92 14.73 -23.10 -23.38
C ILE A 92 15.23 -21.78 -23.99
N SER A 93 16.42 -21.31 -23.60
CA SER A 93 17.02 -20.10 -24.17
C SER A 93 17.18 -20.17 -25.70
N ILE A 94 17.56 -21.33 -26.24
CA ILE A 94 17.59 -21.53 -27.70
C ILE A 94 16.20 -21.36 -28.31
N ASN A 95 15.17 -21.91 -27.69
CA ASN A 95 13.80 -21.77 -28.20
C ASN A 95 13.33 -20.33 -28.15
N LEU A 96 13.59 -19.59 -27.07
CA LEU A 96 13.31 -18.16 -26.95
C LEU A 96 14.00 -17.36 -28.05
N ILE A 97 15.26 -17.64 -28.37
CA ILE A 97 15.99 -16.99 -29.43
C ILE A 97 15.39 -17.30 -30.82
N LEU A 98 14.94 -18.54 -31.05
CA LEU A 98 14.41 -18.96 -32.33
C LEU A 98 12.97 -18.52 -32.60
N GLU A 99 12.16 -18.45 -31.53
CA GLU A 99 10.74 -18.03 -31.61
C GLU A 99 10.60 -16.51 -31.63
N GLY A 100 11.63 -15.80 -31.23
CA GLY A 100 11.61 -14.37 -30.97
C GLY A 100 11.11 -14.10 -29.55
N TYR A 101 11.97 -13.55 -28.71
CA TYR A 101 11.60 -13.09 -27.37
C TYR A 101 10.97 -11.71 -27.50
N ASP A 102 9.73 -11.60 -27.03
CA ASP A 102 9.06 -10.30 -26.89
C ASP A 102 9.24 -9.85 -25.44
N PRO A 103 10.04 -8.82 -25.16
CA PRO A 103 10.36 -8.41 -23.81
C PRO A 103 9.09 -7.91 -23.13
N ALA A 104 8.64 -8.63 -22.12
CA ALA A 104 7.45 -8.30 -21.37
C ALA A 104 7.75 -8.20 -19.86
N TRP A 105 7.14 -7.25 -19.20
CA TRP A 105 7.08 -7.14 -17.76
C TRP A 105 5.80 -7.82 -17.28
N ASP A 106 5.95 -8.81 -16.42
CA ASP A 106 4.84 -9.57 -15.84
C ASP A 106 4.69 -9.21 -14.36
N PHE A 107 3.58 -8.55 -14.03
CA PHE A 107 3.32 -8.06 -12.68
C PHE A 107 3.26 -9.15 -11.62
N GLU A 108 2.71 -10.32 -11.97
CA GLU A 108 2.62 -11.44 -11.03
C GLU A 108 4.00 -12.04 -10.73
N THR A 109 4.86 -12.16 -11.75
CA THR A 109 6.22 -12.67 -11.61
C THR A 109 7.15 -11.68 -10.91
N GLU A 110 7.00 -10.37 -11.20
CA GLU A 110 7.81 -9.30 -10.62
C GLU A 110 7.35 -8.88 -9.22
N TRP A 111 6.22 -9.41 -8.77
CA TRP A 111 5.68 -9.08 -7.44
C TRP A 111 6.56 -9.65 -6.32
N ASN A 112 7.01 -8.80 -5.43
CA ASN A 112 7.83 -9.20 -4.28
C ASN A 112 7.20 -8.91 -2.90
N GLY A 113 6.01 -8.30 -2.87
CA GLY A 113 5.29 -7.97 -1.64
C GLY A 113 5.95 -6.92 -0.75
N GLN A 114 6.94 -6.19 -1.27
CA GLN A 114 7.68 -5.14 -0.54
C GLN A 114 7.71 -3.82 -1.28
N ASP A 115 7.73 -3.86 -2.60
CA ASP A 115 7.85 -2.68 -3.44
C ASP A 115 6.48 -2.08 -3.79
N SER A 116 6.48 -0.82 -4.16
CA SER A 116 5.34 -0.12 -4.73
C SER A 116 5.55 0.08 -6.22
N TYR A 117 4.48 -0.04 -7.01
CA TYR A 117 4.52 0.08 -8.46
C TYR A 117 3.70 1.29 -8.88
N ILE A 118 4.33 2.26 -9.54
CA ILE A 118 3.70 3.52 -9.96
C ILE A 118 3.56 3.53 -11.46
N PHE A 119 2.32 3.46 -11.94
CA PHE A 119 1.98 3.60 -13.35
C PHE A 119 1.79 5.08 -13.68
N VAL A 120 2.70 5.65 -14.44
CA VAL A 120 2.67 7.05 -14.87
C VAL A 120 2.07 7.14 -16.25
N ASN A 121 0.86 7.72 -16.36
CA ASN A 121 0.13 7.84 -17.61
C ASN A 121 0.34 9.22 -18.24
N TYR A 122 1.00 9.28 -19.37
CA TYR A 122 1.17 10.53 -20.10
C TYR A 122 -0.08 10.88 -20.90
N THR A 123 -0.87 11.77 -20.36
CA THR A 123 -1.99 12.42 -21.05
C THR A 123 -1.54 13.71 -21.73
N ALA A 124 -2.44 14.36 -22.45
CA ALA A 124 -2.17 15.69 -22.99
C ALA A 124 -1.91 16.75 -21.90
N ALA A 125 -2.44 16.53 -20.70
CA ALA A 125 -2.29 17.42 -19.55
C ALA A 125 -1.02 17.15 -18.73
N SER A 126 -0.59 15.88 -18.60
CA SER A 126 0.52 15.45 -17.74
C SER A 126 1.90 15.43 -18.43
N GLY A 127 2.05 15.98 -19.61
CA GLY A 127 3.32 16.03 -20.33
C GLY A 127 4.45 16.84 -19.65
N ALA A 128 4.21 17.38 -18.46
CA ALA A 128 5.19 18.23 -17.77
C ALA A 128 6.44 17.46 -17.33
N LEU A 129 6.31 16.21 -16.90
CA LEU A 129 7.47 15.37 -16.56
C LEU A 129 8.29 15.03 -17.79
N LEU A 130 7.64 14.65 -18.91
CA LEU A 130 8.31 14.39 -20.18
C LEU A 130 9.18 15.56 -20.65
N ALA A 131 8.65 16.79 -20.50
CA ALA A 131 9.33 18.02 -20.89
C ALA A 131 10.30 18.55 -19.81
N SER A 132 10.34 17.94 -18.63
CA SER A 132 11.14 18.43 -17.49
C SER A 132 12.64 18.23 -17.74
N ASN A 133 13.44 19.26 -17.43
CA ASN A 133 14.91 19.16 -17.38
C ASN A 133 15.42 18.61 -16.03
N THR A 134 14.52 18.25 -15.13
CA THR A 134 14.83 17.82 -13.76
C THR A 134 14.29 16.43 -13.46
N LYS A 135 14.26 15.55 -14.48
CA LYS A 135 13.84 14.14 -14.32
C LYS A 135 14.74 13.36 -13.37
N ASP A 136 16.01 13.75 -13.25
CA ASP A 136 16.96 13.25 -12.27
C ASP A 136 16.44 13.35 -10.85
N LEU A 137 15.72 14.43 -10.53
CA LEU A 137 15.12 14.63 -9.19
C LEU A 137 14.04 13.58 -8.86
N LEU A 138 13.43 12.94 -9.85
CA LEU A 138 12.54 11.82 -9.59
C LEU A 138 13.31 10.70 -8.88
N LEU A 139 14.43 10.28 -9.45
CA LEU A 139 15.22 9.18 -8.90
C LEU A 139 15.93 9.58 -7.60
N GLU A 140 16.43 10.81 -7.50
CA GLU A 140 17.09 11.31 -6.29
C GLU A 140 16.16 11.39 -5.09
N ASN A 141 14.87 11.66 -5.30
CA ASN A 141 13.89 11.84 -4.24
C ASN A 141 13.01 10.60 -4.02
N SER A 142 13.13 9.59 -4.84
CA SER A 142 12.34 8.37 -4.70
C SER A 142 12.94 7.41 -3.68
N PRO A 143 12.08 6.70 -2.93
CA PRO A 143 12.52 5.53 -2.17
C PRO A 143 13.04 4.45 -3.10
N MET A 144 13.93 3.59 -2.58
CA MET A 144 14.54 2.53 -3.38
C MET A 144 13.56 1.39 -3.71
N ASN A 145 12.49 1.23 -2.95
CA ASN A 145 11.48 0.19 -3.13
C ASN A 145 10.28 0.67 -3.98
N VAL A 146 10.56 1.39 -5.07
CA VAL A 146 9.53 1.89 -5.99
C VAL A 146 9.89 1.54 -7.42
N HIS A 147 8.95 0.95 -8.15
CA HIS A 147 9.00 0.76 -9.59
C HIS A 147 8.20 1.86 -10.29
N TYR A 148 8.70 2.36 -11.39
CA TYR A 148 8.00 3.29 -12.27
C TYR A 148 7.72 2.65 -13.61
N LEU A 149 6.44 2.61 -13.98
CA LEU A 149 5.98 2.09 -15.27
C LEU A 149 5.42 3.25 -16.09
N PHE A 150 6.15 3.70 -17.09
CA PHE A 150 5.78 4.83 -17.94
C PHE A 150 4.97 4.35 -19.13
N ILE A 151 3.73 4.77 -19.22
CA ILE A 151 2.79 4.47 -20.29
C ILE A 151 2.18 5.78 -20.82
N SER A 152 1.54 5.79 -21.97
CA SER A 152 0.98 7.02 -22.52
C SER A 152 -0.36 6.81 -23.22
N ASP A 153 -1.33 7.69 -22.95
CA ASP A 153 -2.58 7.77 -23.72
C ASP A 153 -2.50 8.78 -24.89
N ARG A 154 -1.34 9.39 -25.13
CA ARG A 154 -1.13 10.31 -26.24
C ARG A 154 -1.06 9.58 -27.59
N THR A 155 -1.41 10.28 -28.66
CA THR A 155 -1.26 9.73 -30.02
C THR A 155 0.21 9.55 -30.44
N THR A 156 1.14 10.16 -29.71
CA THR A 156 2.60 10.11 -29.92
C THR A 156 3.31 9.09 -29.04
N TYR A 157 2.58 8.21 -28.36
CA TYR A 157 3.12 7.25 -27.38
C TYR A 157 4.33 6.45 -27.92
N GLN A 158 4.30 6.03 -29.19
CA GLN A 158 5.39 5.28 -29.83
C GLN A 158 6.71 6.07 -29.97
N THR A 159 6.65 7.39 -29.79
CA THR A 159 7.82 8.26 -29.80
C THR A 159 8.13 8.79 -28.42
N ASP A 160 7.09 9.09 -27.64
CA ASP A 160 7.22 9.68 -26.31
C ASP A 160 7.90 8.71 -25.34
N ILE A 161 7.51 7.44 -25.33
CA ILE A 161 8.04 6.45 -24.39
C ILE A 161 9.50 6.08 -24.71
N PRO A 162 9.88 5.76 -25.95
CA PRO A 162 11.31 5.55 -26.27
C PRO A 162 12.18 6.77 -25.95
N ASN A 163 11.73 7.99 -26.28
CA ASN A 163 12.51 9.20 -25.97
C ASN A 163 12.68 9.38 -24.45
N LEU A 164 11.64 9.05 -23.66
CA LEU A 164 11.73 9.10 -22.21
C LEU A 164 12.74 8.08 -21.66
N LYS A 165 12.77 6.87 -22.22
CA LYS A 165 13.78 5.86 -21.92
C LYS A 165 15.19 6.40 -22.18
N ASP A 166 15.44 6.97 -23.37
CA ASP A 166 16.74 7.54 -23.73
C ASP A 166 17.16 8.66 -22.75
N ASP A 167 16.22 9.51 -22.30
CA ASP A 167 16.48 10.54 -21.31
C ASP A 167 16.92 9.94 -19.95
N PHE A 168 16.22 8.90 -19.48
CA PHE A 168 16.59 8.23 -18.25
C PHE A 168 17.91 7.46 -18.36
N GLU A 169 18.21 6.83 -19.48
CA GLU A 169 19.52 6.19 -19.71
C GLU A 169 20.67 7.20 -19.62
N GLN A 170 20.48 8.42 -20.13
CA GLN A 170 21.47 9.49 -19.97
C GLN A 170 21.64 9.89 -18.52
N ILE A 171 20.55 10.01 -17.75
CA ILE A 171 20.60 10.30 -16.32
C ILE A 171 21.34 9.19 -15.56
N LEU A 172 20.97 7.94 -15.81
CA LEU A 172 21.59 6.79 -15.17
C LEU A 172 23.09 6.71 -15.45
N SER A 173 23.53 7.06 -16.65
CA SER A 173 24.95 7.06 -17.02
C SER A 173 25.83 7.97 -16.13
N THR A 174 25.22 8.91 -15.41
CA THR A 174 25.91 9.83 -14.48
C THR A 174 25.91 9.34 -13.02
N MET A 175 25.18 8.28 -12.70
CA MET A 175 25.07 7.71 -11.36
C MET A 175 26.17 6.68 -11.07
N SER A 176 26.24 6.22 -9.83
CA SER A 176 27.12 5.09 -9.46
C SER A 176 26.60 3.78 -10.09
N GLU A 177 27.49 2.81 -10.29
CA GLU A 177 27.13 1.50 -10.87
C GLU A 177 26.00 0.80 -10.12
N ASP A 178 26.01 0.87 -8.78
CA ASP A 178 24.97 0.29 -7.95
C ASP A 178 23.59 0.93 -8.21
N LEU A 179 23.54 2.28 -8.31
CA LEU A 179 22.30 2.99 -8.61
C LEU A 179 21.83 2.77 -10.04
N GLN A 180 22.77 2.67 -10.99
CA GLN A 180 22.42 2.33 -12.37
C GLN A 180 21.77 0.94 -12.44
N SER A 181 22.39 -0.06 -11.81
CA SER A 181 21.87 -1.42 -11.77
C SER A 181 20.49 -1.47 -11.09
N HIS A 182 20.34 -0.77 -9.98
CA HIS A 182 19.07 -0.68 -9.27
C HIS A 182 17.97 -0.09 -10.14
N TRP A 183 18.16 1.14 -10.63
CA TRP A 183 17.12 1.82 -11.39
C TRP A 183 16.82 1.19 -12.77
N LYS A 184 17.78 0.49 -13.39
CA LYS A 184 17.51 -0.28 -14.59
C LYS A 184 16.45 -1.38 -14.36
N LYS A 185 16.40 -1.95 -13.15
CA LYS A 185 15.41 -2.96 -12.77
C LYS A 185 14.08 -2.36 -12.31
N HIS A 186 14.04 -1.06 -11.98
CA HIS A 186 12.87 -0.40 -11.39
C HIS A 186 12.22 0.63 -12.32
N LEU A 187 12.76 0.84 -13.52
CA LEU A 187 12.18 1.72 -14.54
C LEU A 187 11.70 0.90 -15.72
N HIS A 188 10.43 1.00 -16.03
CA HIS A 188 9.75 0.26 -17.08
C HIS A 188 9.15 1.24 -18.09
N PHE A 189 9.34 0.98 -19.38
CA PHE A 189 8.92 1.86 -20.46
C PHE A 189 7.99 1.10 -21.39
N ILE A 190 6.68 1.34 -21.27
CA ILE A 190 5.63 0.57 -21.89
C ILE A 190 5.25 1.22 -23.23
N PRO A 191 5.66 0.65 -24.38
CA PRO A 191 5.43 1.23 -25.70
C PRO A 191 4.00 1.03 -26.22
N GLU A 192 3.06 0.79 -25.32
CA GLU A 192 1.66 0.64 -25.60
C GLU A 192 0.87 1.90 -25.27
N LYS A 193 -0.32 2.03 -25.87
CA LYS A 193 -1.23 3.11 -25.53
C LYS A 193 -2.19 2.64 -24.42
N THR A 194 -2.33 3.46 -23.37
CA THR A 194 -3.19 3.14 -22.22
C THR A 194 -4.59 2.68 -22.64
N SER A 195 -5.23 3.42 -23.58
CA SER A 195 -6.57 3.08 -24.08
C SER A 195 -6.64 1.85 -25.00
N PHE A 196 -5.58 1.08 -25.15
CA PHE A 196 -5.54 -0.16 -25.91
C PHE A 196 -5.30 -1.41 -25.06
N LEU A 197 -5.10 -1.24 -23.75
CA LEU A 197 -4.76 -2.34 -22.85
C LEU A 197 -5.92 -3.33 -22.64
N ASN A 198 -7.16 -2.87 -22.72
CA ASN A 198 -8.37 -3.69 -22.54
C ASN A 198 -8.40 -4.53 -21.23
N ASN A 199 -7.88 -3.96 -20.14
CA ASN A 199 -7.78 -4.62 -18.84
C ASN A 199 -8.06 -3.64 -17.70
N TRP A 200 -7.91 -4.10 -16.45
CA TRP A 200 -8.16 -3.30 -15.24
C TRP A 200 -7.31 -2.02 -15.19
N LEU A 201 -6.08 -2.04 -15.71
CA LEU A 201 -5.18 -0.89 -15.68
C LEU A 201 -5.67 0.27 -16.58
N GLU A 202 -6.28 -0.04 -17.73
CA GLU A 202 -6.92 0.99 -18.58
C GLU A 202 -8.02 1.70 -17.80
N GLU A 203 -8.87 0.93 -17.11
CA GLU A 203 -9.97 1.49 -16.32
C GLU A 203 -9.45 2.32 -15.14
N ALA A 204 -8.45 1.81 -14.42
CA ALA A 204 -7.87 2.48 -13.27
C ALA A 204 -7.12 3.78 -13.64
N LEU A 205 -6.52 3.85 -14.84
CA LEU A 205 -5.83 5.05 -15.35
C LEU A 205 -6.76 6.03 -16.07
N GLN A 206 -8.05 5.73 -16.17
CA GLN A 206 -8.97 6.57 -16.91
C GLN A 206 -9.18 7.94 -16.24
N GLY A 207 -8.56 8.97 -16.82
CA GLY A 207 -8.63 10.34 -16.31
C GLY A 207 -7.55 10.69 -15.27
N GLU A 208 -6.70 9.72 -14.93
CA GLU A 208 -5.62 9.88 -13.97
C GLU A 208 -4.27 10.09 -14.68
N ASP A 209 -3.42 10.92 -14.08
CA ASP A 209 -2.03 11.12 -14.53
C ASP A 209 -1.12 10.00 -14.03
N ALA A 210 -1.46 9.39 -12.92
CA ALA A 210 -0.79 8.22 -12.38
C ALA A 210 -1.64 7.52 -11.32
N ILE A 211 -1.40 6.22 -11.17
CA ILE A 211 -1.86 5.42 -10.04
C ILE A 211 -0.67 4.67 -9.43
N ALA A 212 -0.82 4.21 -8.21
CA ALA A 212 0.14 3.32 -7.59
C ALA A 212 -0.51 2.01 -7.17
N ILE A 213 0.30 0.96 -7.14
CA ILE A 213 -0.03 -0.27 -6.44
C ILE A 213 0.90 -0.33 -5.22
N ASP A 214 0.34 -0.41 -4.04
CA ASP A 214 1.11 -0.52 -2.81
C ASP A 214 1.58 -1.97 -2.58
N ARG A 215 2.44 -2.19 -1.59
CA ARG A 215 2.97 -3.53 -1.25
C ARG A 215 1.90 -4.56 -0.84
N PHE A 216 0.65 -4.15 -0.68
CA PHE A 216 -0.49 -5.01 -0.44
C PHE A 216 -1.32 -5.25 -1.69
N GLN A 217 -0.75 -4.96 -2.86
CA GLN A 217 -1.39 -5.10 -4.15
C GLN A 217 -2.66 -4.25 -4.31
N ARG A 218 -2.81 -3.18 -3.52
CA ARG A 218 -3.99 -2.31 -3.57
C ARG A 218 -3.74 -1.11 -4.47
N ILE A 219 -4.73 -0.80 -5.31
CA ILE A 219 -4.72 0.39 -6.18
C ILE A 219 -4.84 1.64 -5.31
N ARG A 220 -3.91 2.57 -5.50
CA ARG A 220 -3.84 3.82 -4.74
C ARG A 220 -3.75 5.02 -5.67
N GLU A 221 -4.33 6.11 -5.25
CA GLU A 221 -4.17 7.40 -5.90
C GLU A 221 -2.79 8.00 -5.56
N THR A 222 -2.11 8.59 -6.56
CA THR A 222 -0.79 9.21 -6.36
C THR A 222 -0.83 10.72 -6.31
N GLY A 223 -1.94 11.32 -6.68
CA GLY A 223 -2.05 12.76 -6.91
C GLY A 223 -1.32 13.22 -8.18
N TYR A 224 -1.04 14.54 -8.29
CA TYR A 224 -0.44 15.13 -9.47
C TYR A 224 1.02 14.73 -9.68
N PHE A 225 1.32 14.12 -10.81
CA PHE A 225 2.63 13.60 -11.18
C PHE A 225 3.31 14.46 -12.25
N GLY A 226 3.50 15.74 -11.98
CA GLY A 226 3.96 16.68 -13.02
C GLY A 226 5.29 17.38 -12.77
N ASN A 227 5.76 17.46 -11.52
CA ASN A 227 6.99 18.20 -11.19
C ASN A 227 7.90 17.39 -10.26
N PRO A 228 9.01 16.80 -10.78
CA PRO A 228 9.94 16.03 -9.97
C PRO A 228 10.52 16.77 -8.77
N ALA A 229 10.69 18.09 -8.85
CA ALA A 229 11.16 18.91 -7.74
C ALA A 229 10.17 18.97 -6.55
N SER A 230 8.92 18.60 -6.77
CA SER A 230 7.89 18.57 -5.74
C SER A 230 7.74 17.20 -5.05
N PHE A 231 8.50 16.18 -5.45
CA PHE A 231 8.38 14.84 -4.88
C PHE A 231 8.98 14.70 -3.48
N THR A 232 9.79 15.65 -3.04
CA THR A 232 10.30 15.69 -1.66
C THR A 232 9.12 15.95 -0.70
N GLY A 233 8.70 14.92 0.01
CA GLY A 233 7.57 14.99 0.93
C GLY A 233 6.20 14.87 0.27
N THR A 234 6.12 14.41 -0.98
CA THR A 234 4.87 14.13 -1.69
C THR A 234 4.41 12.68 -1.54
N PHE A 235 3.27 12.36 -2.14
CA PHE A 235 2.57 11.08 -2.10
C PHE A 235 3.44 9.87 -2.40
N ILE A 236 4.37 9.95 -3.35
CA ILE A 236 5.24 8.82 -3.73
C ILE A 236 6.11 8.38 -2.56
N HIS A 237 6.71 9.35 -1.84
CA HIS A 237 7.49 9.05 -0.65
C HIS A 237 6.60 8.40 0.43
N TYR A 238 5.38 8.90 0.60
CA TYR A 238 4.44 8.31 1.55
C TYR A 238 3.99 6.92 1.14
N LEU A 239 3.69 6.67 -0.15
CA LEU A 239 3.26 5.35 -0.61
C LEU A 239 4.29 4.27 -0.35
N ALA A 240 5.56 4.53 -0.62
CA ALA A 240 6.64 3.58 -0.36
C ALA A 240 6.82 3.27 1.13
N HIS A 241 6.48 4.22 2.00
CA HIS A 241 6.58 4.05 3.45
C HIS A 241 5.24 3.80 4.14
N GLU A 242 4.12 4.04 3.49
CA GLU A 242 2.79 3.94 4.09
C GLU A 242 2.54 2.56 4.71
N ALA A 243 2.94 1.51 4.00
CA ALA A 243 2.83 0.16 4.49
C ALA A 243 3.62 -0.12 5.78
N LEU A 244 4.67 0.66 6.06
CA LEU A 244 5.47 0.54 7.29
C LEU A 244 4.92 1.35 8.45
N TYR A 245 4.26 2.48 8.16
CA TYR A 245 3.84 3.47 9.16
C TYR A 245 2.34 3.52 9.41
N PHE A 246 1.53 2.85 8.59
CA PHE A 246 0.09 2.75 8.73
C PHE A 246 -0.36 1.32 8.97
N ASN A 247 -1.61 1.17 9.37
CA ASN A 247 -2.18 -0.09 9.81
C ASN A 247 -2.37 -1.13 8.70
N TYR A 248 -2.09 -0.82 7.44
CA TYR A 248 -2.16 -1.79 6.34
C TYR A 248 -1.27 -3.00 6.55
N GLU A 249 -0.05 -2.78 7.02
CA GLU A 249 0.85 -3.89 7.29
C GLU A 249 0.28 -4.81 8.36
N PHE A 250 -0.28 -4.20 9.41
CA PHE A 250 -0.99 -4.95 10.43
C PHE A 250 -2.15 -5.75 9.83
N ASP A 251 -2.97 -5.13 9.00
CA ASP A 251 -4.11 -5.76 8.32
C ASP A 251 -3.68 -6.99 7.51
N ASN A 252 -2.62 -6.86 6.70
CA ASN A 252 -2.13 -7.95 5.87
C ASN A 252 -1.37 -9.05 6.64
N ILE A 253 -0.74 -8.72 7.75
CA ILE A 253 -0.06 -9.72 8.58
C ILE A 253 -1.09 -10.58 9.33
N TYR A 254 -2.18 -9.99 9.80
CA TYR A 254 -3.15 -10.70 10.63
C TYR A 254 -4.33 -11.27 9.86
N GLU A 255 -4.71 -10.67 8.73
CA GLU A 255 -5.88 -11.10 7.96
C GLU A 255 -5.79 -12.50 7.36
N PRO A 256 -4.69 -12.91 6.70
CA PRO A 256 -4.61 -14.22 6.04
C PRO A 256 -4.74 -15.41 6.98
N ASN A 257 -4.43 -15.23 8.27
CA ASN A 257 -4.36 -16.30 9.26
C ASN A 257 -5.28 -16.09 10.46
N SER A 258 -6.07 -15.03 10.50
CA SER A 258 -6.93 -14.73 11.63
C SER A 258 -8.37 -15.13 11.35
N ASP A 259 -8.90 -16.03 12.16
CA ASP A 259 -10.33 -16.30 12.21
C ASP A 259 -11.00 -15.14 12.97
N TYR A 260 -11.70 -14.26 12.24
CA TYR A 260 -12.45 -13.17 12.84
C TYR A 260 -13.89 -13.11 12.31
N ASP A 261 -14.80 -12.67 13.16
CA ASP A 261 -16.16 -12.32 12.75
C ASP A 261 -16.25 -10.81 12.51
N GLU A 262 -16.86 -10.40 11.40
CA GLU A 262 -17.00 -9.01 11.02
C GLU A 262 -18.39 -8.48 11.37
N ILE A 263 -18.41 -7.25 11.90
CA ILE A 263 -19.64 -6.48 12.10
C ILE A 263 -19.52 -5.17 11.32
N SER A 264 -20.24 -5.06 10.19
CA SER A 264 -20.27 -3.82 9.41
C SER A 264 -21.12 -2.77 10.13
N ILE A 265 -20.53 -1.60 10.38
CA ILE A 265 -21.22 -0.43 10.94
C ILE A 265 -21.63 0.51 9.82
N PHE A 266 -20.69 0.98 9.02
CA PHE A 266 -20.92 1.79 7.84
C PHE A 266 -20.29 1.11 6.64
N GLU A 267 -20.97 1.13 5.49
CA GLU A 267 -20.48 0.55 4.24
C GLU A 267 -20.62 1.57 3.12
N ARG A 268 -19.52 2.25 2.78
CA ARG A 268 -19.47 3.34 1.77
C ARG A 268 -20.59 4.38 2.01
N GLU A 269 -20.88 4.68 3.26
CA GLU A 269 -21.96 5.59 3.59
C GLU A 269 -21.52 7.03 3.45
N PHE A 270 -22.34 7.84 2.76
CA PHE A 270 -22.01 9.25 2.53
C PHE A 270 -22.11 10.04 3.83
N TYR A 271 -21.02 10.68 4.20
CA TYR A 271 -20.88 11.50 5.37
C TYR A 271 -20.65 12.96 4.97
N THR A 272 -21.56 13.84 5.36
CA THR A 272 -21.42 15.26 5.09
C THR A 272 -20.49 15.87 6.12
N GLY A 273 -19.36 16.44 5.65
CA GLY A 273 -18.41 17.12 6.51
C GLY A 273 -18.97 18.36 7.19
N GLY A 274 -18.25 18.89 8.14
CA GLY A 274 -18.58 20.10 8.93
C GLY A 274 -17.85 20.10 10.28
N TRP A 275 -17.86 21.22 10.97
CA TRP A 275 -17.29 21.27 12.32
C TRP A 275 -18.11 20.41 13.28
N ALA A 276 -17.45 19.43 13.91
CA ALA A 276 -18.07 18.45 14.80
C ALA A 276 -19.27 17.72 14.18
N ALA A 277 -19.30 17.57 12.85
CA ALA A 277 -20.29 16.76 12.18
C ALA A 277 -20.18 15.31 12.65
N SER A 278 -21.30 14.62 12.71
CA SER A 278 -21.34 13.22 13.11
C SER A 278 -22.40 12.43 12.35
N ILE A 279 -22.15 11.14 12.20
CA ILE A 279 -23.10 10.18 11.68
C ILE A 279 -23.24 9.05 12.69
N SER A 280 -24.46 8.57 12.93
CA SER A 280 -24.76 7.50 13.87
C SER A 280 -25.50 6.36 13.17
N LYS A 281 -25.24 5.14 13.63
CA LYS A 281 -25.94 3.94 13.13
C LYS A 281 -26.18 2.96 14.26
N SER A 282 -27.40 2.47 14.35
CA SER A 282 -27.76 1.38 15.26
C SER A 282 -27.30 0.04 14.68
N VAL A 283 -26.65 -0.76 15.50
CA VAL A 283 -26.16 -2.09 15.16
C VAL A 283 -26.55 -3.07 16.24
N ILE A 284 -26.98 -4.26 15.85
CA ILE A 284 -27.26 -5.34 16.78
C ILE A 284 -26.00 -6.17 16.97
N LEU A 285 -25.42 -6.07 18.14
CA LEU A 285 -24.24 -6.83 18.53
C LEU A 285 -24.59 -8.25 18.97
N PRO A 286 -23.66 -9.21 18.88
CA PRO A 286 -23.80 -10.53 19.45
C PRO A 286 -24.20 -10.48 20.92
N THR A 287 -24.81 -11.52 21.43
CA THR A 287 -25.18 -11.62 22.85
C THR A 287 -23.93 -11.64 23.75
N ASN A 288 -24.11 -11.34 25.02
CA ASN A 288 -23.01 -11.39 25.97
C ASN A 288 -22.33 -12.77 26.05
N GLU A 289 -23.06 -13.84 25.85
CA GLU A 289 -22.52 -15.20 25.79
C GLU A 289 -21.62 -15.37 24.56
N GLN A 290 -22.09 -14.97 23.37
CA GLN A 290 -21.30 -15.01 22.14
C GLN A 290 -20.07 -14.09 22.21
N LEU A 291 -20.20 -12.90 22.79
CA LEU A 291 -19.09 -11.97 22.97
C LEU A 291 -18.00 -12.50 23.91
N SER A 292 -18.33 -13.48 24.77
CA SER A 292 -17.32 -14.09 25.66
C SER A 292 -16.34 -15.02 24.93
N ASP A 293 -16.67 -15.43 23.71
CA ASP A 293 -15.81 -16.30 22.88
C ASP A 293 -14.68 -15.53 22.19
N TYR A 294 -14.76 -14.19 22.21
CA TYR A 294 -13.74 -13.35 21.56
C TYR A 294 -12.73 -12.80 22.57
N SER A 295 -11.48 -12.81 22.16
CA SER A 295 -10.34 -12.31 22.93
C SER A 295 -9.79 -10.99 22.41
N GLY A 296 -10.05 -10.66 21.15
CA GLY A 296 -9.56 -9.46 20.49
C GLY A 296 -10.64 -8.70 19.73
N LEU A 297 -10.43 -7.41 19.58
CA LEU A 297 -11.31 -6.49 18.86
C LEU A 297 -10.47 -5.46 18.12
N SER A 298 -10.67 -5.37 16.82
CA SER A 298 -10.13 -4.27 16.02
C SER A 298 -11.23 -3.51 15.30
N VAL A 299 -10.93 -2.28 14.92
CA VAL A 299 -11.79 -1.47 14.07
C VAL A 299 -11.07 -1.11 12.80
N GLU A 300 -11.68 -1.42 11.67
CA GLU A 300 -11.28 -0.98 10.35
C GLU A 300 -12.01 0.32 10.02
N LEU A 301 -11.24 1.33 9.62
CA LEU A 301 -11.75 2.61 9.12
C LEU A 301 -11.18 2.86 7.73
N LEU A 302 -12.03 2.87 6.72
CA LEU A 302 -11.74 3.38 5.39
C LEU A 302 -12.56 4.66 5.17
N ARG A 303 -11.87 5.76 4.98
CA ARG A 303 -12.49 7.05 4.72
C ARG A 303 -12.15 7.47 3.29
N GLY A 304 -13.06 7.23 2.37
CA GLY A 304 -12.94 7.65 0.99
C GLY A 304 -13.28 9.13 0.80
N CYS A 305 -12.63 9.78 -0.15
CA CYS A 305 -12.90 11.16 -0.53
C CYS A 305 -13.65 11.16 -1.85
N PRO A 306 -14.99 11.41 -1.86
CA PRO A 306 -15.78 11.27 -3.07
C PRO A 306 -15.52 12.44 -4.02
N ASN A 307 -15.34 12.14 -5.30
CA ASN A 307 -15.43 13.12 -6.36
C ASN A 307 -16.91 13.47 -6.67
N ALA A 308 -17.14 14.34 -7.66
CA ALA A 308 -18.50 14.75 -8.06
C ALA A 308 -19.39 13.58 -8.55
N SER A 309 -18.78 12.47 -8.95
CA SER A 309 -19.47 11.23 -9.38
C SER A 309 -19.62 10.20 -8.28
N MET A 310 -19.26 10.55 -7.03
CA MET A 310 -19.27 9.66 -5.87
C MET A 310 -18.27 8.49 -5.97
N ASN A 311 -17.24 8.63 -6.79
CA ASN A 311 -16.09 7.73 -6.83
C ASN A 311 -15.03 8.22 -5.85
N TYR A 312 -14.17 7.32 -5.38
CA TYR A 312 -13.02 7.68 -4.57
C TYR A 312 -12.04 8.54 -5.39
N SER A 313 -11.53 9.59 -4.76
CA SER A 313 -10.57 10.50 -5.38
C SER A 313 -9.85 11.29 -4.30
N ASP A 314 -8.51 11.32 -4.31
CA ASP A 314 -7.76 12.16 -3.39
C ASP A 314 -7.95 13.66 -3.66
N ALA A 315 -8.34 14.03 -4.88
CA ALA A 315 -8.69 15.42 -5.20
C ALA A 315 -9.85 16.01 -4.35
N GLY A 316 -10.64 15.13 -3.71
CA GLY A 316 -11.70 15.53 -2.78
C GLY A 316 -11.31 15.47 -1.31
N CYS A 317 -10.08 15.03 -0.99
CA CYS A 317 -9.60 14.95 0.37
C CYS A 317 -9.28 16.32 0.96
N ASP A 318 -9.24 16.41 2.30
CA ASP A 318 -8.92 17.64 3.02
C ASP A 318 -7.42 17.91 2.94
N ASP A 319 -7.06 19.16 2.65
CA ASP A 319 -5.67 19.67 2.69
C ASP A 319 -5.08 19.66 4.12
N TYR A 320 -5.85 19.26 5.12
CA TYR A 320 -5.45 19.29 6.52
C TYR A 320 -5.67 17.96 7.21
N ASP A 321 -4.81 17.66 8.19
CA ASP A 321 -5.05 16.60 9.15
C ASP A 321 -6.23 16.93 10.07
N ARG A 322 -7.15 15.98 10.24
CA ARG A 322 -8.32 16.15 11.09
C ARG A 322 -8.40 15.03 12.14
N LYS A 323 -9.05 15.35 13.24
CA LYS A 323 -9.33 14.35 14.25
C LYS A 323 -10.65 13.66 13.92
N ALA A 324 -10.60 12.33 13.88
CA ALA A 324 -11.77 11.49 13.74
C ALA A 324 -11.94 10.63 15.01
N TYR A 325 -13.17 10.39 15.40
CA TYR A 325 -13.52 9.70 16.64
C TYR A 325 -14.61 8.67 16.39
N LEU A 326 -14.49 7.53 17.06
CA LEU A 326 -15.56 6.54 17.12
C LEU A 326 -16.05 6.39 18.56
N PHE A 327 -17.34 6.53 18.71
CA PHE A 327 -18.03 6.29 19.97
C PHE A 327 -18.96 5.09 19.86
N ILE A 328 -19.07 4.32 20.95
CA ILE A 328 -20.16 3.39 21.17
C ILE A 328 -21.10 4.01 22.20
N CYS A 329 -22.39 3.99 21.90
CA CYS A 329 -23.44 4.61 22.72
C CYS A 329 -24.53 3.59 23.07
N ASP A 330 -25.28 3.88 24.12
CA ASP A 330 -26.55 3.22 24.34
C ASP A 330 -27.57 3.54 23.24
N ALA A 331 -28.62 2.75 23.12
CA ALA A 331 -29.62 2.86 22.05
C ALA A 331 -30.28 4.26 21.95
N ASP A 332 -30.29 5.02 23.02
CA ASP A 332 -30.83 6.38 23.09
C ASP A 332 -29.75 7.48 22.93
N GLU A 333 -28.53 7.11 22.66
CA GLU A 333 -27.33 7.97 22.51
C GLU A 333 -27.03 8.83 23.77
N THR A 334 -27.52 8.46 24.96
CA THR A 334 -27.30 9.24 26.17
C THR A 334 -25.95 8.99 26.81
N ASN A 335 -25.43 7.75 26.72
CA ASN A 335 -24.12 7.37 27.26
C ASN A 335 -23.24 6.93 26.11
N CYS A 336 -22.29 7.75 25.73
CA CYS A 336 -21.34 7.47 24.67
C CYS A 336 -19.92 7.35 25.23
N PHE A 337 -19.18 6.32 24.80
CA PHE A 337 -17.78 6.13 25.13
C PHE A 337 -16.96 6.16 23.86
N GLU A 338 -15.88 6.93 23.85
CA GLU A 338 -14.91 6.92 22.76
C GLU A 338 -14.11 5.61 22.83
N ILE A 339 -14.10 4.86 21.74
CA ILE A 339 -13.39 3.58 21.63
C ILE A 339 -12.26 3.60 20.62
N ALA A 340 -12.23 4.58 19.72
CA ALA A 340 -11.12 4.79 18.80
C ALA A 340 -11.00 6.27 18.42
N ARG A 341 -9.76 6.65 18.05
CA ARG A 341 -9.44 8.00 17.58
C ARG A 341 -8.35 7.92 16.53
N TRP A 342 -8.49 8.72 15.47
CA TRP A 342 -7.53 8.82 14.38
C TRP A 342 -7.18 10.28 14.08
N VAL A 343 -6.09 10.45 13.33
CA VAL A 343 -5.78 11.69 12.64
C VAL A 343 -5.77 11.36 11.16
N THR A 344 -6.61 12.04 10.37
CA THR A 344 -6.64 11.82 8.92
C THR A 344 -5.37 12.36 8.27
N PRO A 345 -4.85 11.72 7.22
CA PRO A 345 -3.70 12.24 6.50
C PRO A 345 -4.09 13.44 5.62
N PHE A 346 -3.09 14.25 5.26
CA PHE A 346 -3.22 15.35 4.30
C PHE A 346 -3.47 14.79 2.90
N ASP A 347 -4.40 15.40 2.16
CA ASP A 347 -4.62 15.21 0.71
C ASP A 347 -4.75 13.75 0.25
N ARG A 348 -5.17 12.83 1.09
CA ARG A 348 -5.31 11.43 0.71
C ARG A 348 -6.30 10.65 1.59
N GLN A 349 -6.65 9.48 1.11
CA GLN A 349 -7.62 8.59 1.74
C GLN A 349 -6.93 7.70 2.78
N PRO A 350 -7.34 7.75 4.06
CA PRO A 350 -6.84 6.83 5.08
C PRO A 350 -7.57 5.49 5.03
N HIS A 351 -6.82 4.44 5.28
CA HIS A 351 -7.32 3.13 5.63
C HIS A 351 -6.61 2.65 6.89
N HIS A 352 -7.31 2.50 7.97
CA HIS A 352 -6.76 2.12 9.27
C HIS A 352 -7.36 0.81 9.76
N LEU A 353 -6.53 -0.03 10.33
CA LEU A 353 -6.94 -1.14 11.19
C LEU A 353 -6.33 -0.92 12.57
N THR A 354 -7.18 -0.68 13.56
CA THR A 354 -6.75 -0.27 14.90
C THR A 354 -7.18 -1.30 15.91
N ASP A 355 -6.22 -1.86 16.65
CA ASP A 355 -6.51 -2.73 17.78
C ASP A 355 -7.17 -1.91 18.92
N ILE A 356 -8.39 -2.28 19.25
CA ILE A 356 -9.18 -1.73 20.35
C ILE A 356 -9.62 -2.82 21.33
N SER A 357 -8.88 -3.93 21.39
CA SER A 357 -9.17 -5.05 22.31
C SER A 357 -9.38 -4.63 23.76
N PRO A 358 -8.70 -3.61 24.30
CA PRO A 358 -9.00 -3.10 25.64
C PRO A 358 -10.46 -2.63 25.85
N PHE A 359 -11.14 -2.27 24.77
CA PHE A 359 -12.54 -1.80 24.80
C PHE A 359 -13.57 -2.89 24.48
N ILE A 360 -13.19 -4.16 24.34
CA ILE A 360 -14.12 -5.25 24.03
C ILE A 360 -15.27 -5.34 25.05
N SER A 361 -15.03 -4.97 26.30
CA SER A 361 -16.05 -4.92 27.34
C SER A 361 -17.13 -3.85 27.06
N ALA A 362 -16.86 -2.82 26.27
CA ALA A 362 -17.85 -1.81 25.88
C ALA A 362 -18.94 -2.37 24.96
N LEU A 363 -18.68 -3.49 24.27
CA LEU A 363 -19.67 -4.18 23.47
C LEU A 363 -20.74 -4.89 24.31
N ARG A 364 -20.42 -5.18 25.58
CA ARG A 364 -21.33 -5.91 26.47
C ARG A 364 -22.45 -5.00 27.01
N PRO A 365 -23.62 -5.54 27.30
CA PRO A 365 -24.00 -6.95 27.24
C PRO A 365 -24.38 -7.46 25.84
N GLY A 366 -24.08 -6.74 24.79
CA GLY A 366 -24.55 -7.01 23.44
C GLY A 366 -25.91 -6.36 23.17
N GLY A 367 -26.62 -6.84 22.15
CA GLY A 367 -27.89 -6.26 21.73
C GLY A 367 -27.71 -4.96 20.94
N GLU A 368 -28.72 -4.10 20.97
CA GLU A 368 -28.70 -2.87 20.19
C GLU A 368 -27.74 -1.84 20.81
N LYS A 369 -26.80 -1.37 19.99
CA LYS A 369 -25.87 -0.26 20.30
C LYS A 369 -25.84 0.73 19.16
N VAL A 370 -25.58 1.98 19.47
CA VAL A 370 -25.38 3.01 18.46
C VAL A 370 -23.89 3.32 18.35
N PHE A 371 -23.37 3.21 17.14
CA PHE A 371 -22.03 3.66 16.81
C PHE A 371 -22.11 5.03 16.18
N LYS A 372 -21.33 5.96 16.71
CA LYS A 372 -21.28 7.33 16.26
C LYS A 372 -19.86 7.66 15.80
N PHE A 373 -19.73 8.00 14.51
CA PHE A 373 -18.50 8.55 13.97
C PHE A 373 -18.58 10.07 13.93
N GLN A 374 -17.52 10.74 14.33
CA GLN A 374 -17.40 12.20 14.29
C GLN A 374 -16.05 12.58 13.74
N GLU A 375 -16.03 13.59 12.86
CA GLU A 375 -14.80 14.15 12.31
C GLU A 375 -14.88 15.67 12.27
N ASP A 376 -13.77 16.33 12.59
CA ASP A 376 -13.65 17.78 12.58
C ASP A 376 -13.15 18.26 11.21
N GLY A 377 -13.93 18.08 10.13
CA GLY A 377 -13.51 18.45 8.79
C GLY A 377 -14.65 18.83 7.84
N TRP A 378 -14.31 19.54 6.78
CA TRP A 378 -15.26 20.03 5.80
C TRP A 378 -15.53 19.13 4.60
N PRO A 379 -14.54 18.34 4.10
CA PRO A 379 -14.84 17.50 2.95
C PRO A 379 -15.87 16.45 3.28
N ASN A 380 -16.73 16.19 2.30
CA ASN A 380 -17.58 15.02 2.37
C ASN A 380 -16.72 13.75 2.30
N SER A 381 -17.21 12.65 2.82
CA SER A 381 -16.51 11.38 2.71
C SER A 381 -17.47 10.21 2.45
N LEU A 382 -16.91 9.14 1.94
CA LEU A 382 -17.53 7.82 1.89
C LEU A 382 -16.92 7.00 3.03
N LEU A 383 -17.72 6.71 4.03
CA LEU A 383 -17.28 6.07 5.27
C LEU A 383 -17.55 4.57 5.21
N THR A 384 -16.51 3.77 5.35
CA THR A 384 -16.60 2.34 5.68
C THR A 384 -15.98 2.13 7.04
N LEU A 385 -16.72 1.49 7.93
CA LEU A 385 -16.28 1.19 9.28
C LEU A 385 -16.82 -0.17 9.72
N ARG A 386 -15.89 -1.05 10.12
CA ARG A 386 -16.19 -2.43 10.50
C ARG A 386 -15.48 -2.78 11.79
N LEU A 387 -16.10 -3.59 12.62
CA LEU A 387 -15.45 -4.24 13.77
C LEU A 387 -15.02 -5.64 13.35
N ARG A 388 -13.83 -6.05 13.79
CA ARG A 388 -13.33 -7.41 13.66
C ARG A 388 -13.14 -8.01 15.04
N LEU A 389 -13.82 -9.11 15.29
CA LEU A 389 -13.82 -9.85 16.54
C LEU A 389 -12.99 -11.12 16.39
N TYR A 390 -11.91 -11.24 17.14
CA TYR A 390 -10.94 -12.33 17.00
C TYR A 390 -11.12 -13.37 18.09
N ARG A 391 -11.00 -14.64 17.70
CA ARG A 391 -10.86 -15.77 18.61
C ARG A 391 -9.39 -16.20 18.61
N ASP A 392 -8.75 -16.11 19.75
CA ASP A 392 -7.40 -16.64 19.93
C ASP A 392 -7.46 -17.82 20.90
N GLU A 393 -7.43 -19.03 20.36
CA GLU A 393 -7.44 -20.28 21.13
C GLU A 393 -6.21 -20.42 22.05
N ASN A 394 -5.13 -19.70 21.73
CA ASN A 394 -3.88 -19.72 22.49
C ASN A 394 -3.78 -18.57 23.52
N ASN A 395 -4.73 -17.65 23.50
CA ASN A 395 -4.68 -16.48 24.36
C ASN A 395 -5.09 -16.85 25.79
N THR A 396 -4.10 -17.03 26.66
CA THR A 396 -4.29 -17.20 28.08
C THR A 396 -4.41 -15.88 28.85
N SER A 397 -4.39 -14.75 28.13
CA SER A 397 -4.54 -13.42 28.75
C SER A 397 -5.99 -13.18 29.13
N SER A 398 -6.21 -12.52 30.27
CA SER A 398 -7.56 -12.17 30.72
C SER A 398 -8.17 -11.11 29.80
N THR A 399 -9.28 -11.43 29.17
CA THR A 399 -10.07 -10.46 28.41
C THR A 399 -10.62 -9.37 29.35
N PRO A 400 -10.55 -8.08 29.01
CA PRO A 400 -11.13 -7.01 29.80
C PRO A 400 -12.61 -7.25 30.09
N TYR A 401 -12.97 -7.25 31.37
CA TYR A 401 -14.33 -7.55 31.82
C TYR A 401 -15.21 -6.30 31.90
N GLU A 402 -14.66 -5.20 32.35
CA GLU A 402 -15.37 -3.96 32.61
C GLU A 402 -14.51 -2.75 32.25
N MET A 403 -15.16 -1.73 31.73
CA MET A 403 -14.58 -0.42 31.49
C MET A 403 -15.06 0.57 32.53
N ILE A 404 -14.13 1.11 33.33
CA ILE A 404 -14.45 2.09 34.36
C ILE A 404 -13.99 3.47 33.88
N PRO A 405 -14.88 4.39 33.51
CA PRO A 405 -14.50 5.75 33.13
C PRO A 405 -13.95 6.51 34.34
N ILE A 406 -12.69 6.90 34.30
CA ILE A 406 -12.05 7.70 35.37
C ILE A 406 -12.07 9.20 35.10
N TRP A 407 -12.38 9.57 33.82
CA TRP A 407 -12.49 10.96 33.42
C TRP A 407 -13.59 11.14 32.38
N ASN A 408 -14.38 12.17 32.55
CA ASN A 408 -15.37 12.61 31.59
C ASN A 408 -15.31 14.16 31.51
N GLY A 409 -14.75 14.70 30.42
CA GLY A 409 -14.66 16.14 30.21
C GLY A 409 -13.43 16.54 29.39
N THR A 410 -13.30 17.84 29.19
CA THR A 410 -12.22 18.47 28.44
C THR A 410 -11.26 19.17 29.38
N VAL A 411 -9.96 18.96 29.22
CA VAL A 411 -8.92 19.75 29.87
C VAL A 411 -8.27 20.64 28.84
N GLN A 412 -8.33 21.94 29.04
CA GLN A 412 -7.63 22.88 28.20
C GLN A 412 -6.20 23.05 28.70
N PHE A 413 -5.23 22.65 27.87
CA PHE A 413 -3.83 22.98 28.10
C PHE A 413 -3.54 24.34 27.46
N ASN A 414 -3.11 25.31 28.27
CA ASN A 414 -2.66 26.60 27.77
C ASN A 414 -1.26 26.95 28.35
N PRO A 415 -0.59 28.01 27.84
CA PRO A 415 0.73 28.42 28.34
C PRO A 415 0.79 28.70 29.84
N ASP A 416 -0.32 29.09 30.45
CA ASP A 416 -0.44 29.31 31.90
C ASP A 416 -0.75 28.02 32.66
N TYR A 417 -0.01 26.97 32.35
CA TYR A 417 -0.16 25.62 32.95
C TYR A 417 -0.26 25.64 34.49
N ALA A 418 0.40 26.59 35.15
CA ALA A 418 0.36 26.71 36.60
C ALA A 418 -1.02 27.06 37.15
N ASN A 419 -1.88 27.71 36.34
CA ASN A 419 -3.21 28.16 36.74
C ASN A 419 -4.32 27.18 36.34
N ASN A 420 -4.00 26.21 35.46
CA ASN A 420 -4.97 25.24 34.91
C ASN A 420 -4.66 23.80 35.34
N ARG A 421 -4.11 23.61 36.53
CA ARG A 421 -3.91 22.25 37.05
C ARG A 421 -5.29 21.58 37.23
N PRO A 422 -5.45 20.33 36.79
CA PRO A 422 -6.62 19.57 37.13
C PRO A 422 -6.79 19.57 38.68
N PRO A 423 -8.00 19.62 39.19
CA PRO A 423 -8.21 19.58 40.62
C PRO A 423 -7.49 18.39 41.26
N THR A 424 -6.72 18.63 42.29
CA THR A 424 -5.95 17.59 43.01
C THR A 424 -6.81 16.48 43.60
N SER A 425 -8.13 16.66 43.61
CA SER A 425 -9.10 15.65 44.07
C SER A 425 -9.21 14.41 43.16
N PHE A 426 -8.62 14.43 41.93
CA PHE A 426 -8.63 13.26 41.06
C PHE A 426 -7.65 12.14 41.48
N PHE A 427 -6.72 12.43 42.37
CA PHE A 427 -5.71 11.45 42.77
C PHE A 427 -5.99 10.79 44.12
N HIS A 428 -7.14 11.05 44.73
CA HIS A 428 -7.43 10.58 46.08
C HIS A 428 -8.45 9.44 46.22
N HIS A 429 -8.84 8.81 45.10
CA HIS A 429 -9.78 7.69 45.11
C HIS A 429 -9.30 6.51 44.29
N PHE A 430 -8.13 5.97 44.68
CA PHE A 430 -7.70 4.63 44.30
C PHE A 430 -7.31 3.88 45.55
#